data_315c6c60181df593a5212b7b48fa53e9
#
_entry.id   315c6c60181df593a5212b7b48fa53e9
#
_cell.length_a   1.000
_cell.length_b   1.000
_cell.length_c   1.000
_cell.angle_alpha   90.00
_cell.angle_beta   90.00
_cell.angle_gamma   90.00
#
_symmetry.space_group_name_H-M   'P 1'
#
loop_
_entity.id
_entity.type
_entity.pdbx_description
1 polymer ?
#
loop_
_entity_poly.entity_id
_entity_poly.type
_entity_poly.pdbx_seq_one_letter_code
_entity_poly.pdbx_strand_id
1 'polypeptide(L)' 'MNYTTKKELALAYCPDIDYTAALKKLNQWIRTNTELSARLAATGYIATQRRFTPQQVKLLSPYLGEPF' A
#
# COMPACT_ATOMS: atom_id res chain seq x y z
N MET A 1 5.10 10.31 -10.16
CA MET A 1 5.06 8.90 -10.59
C MET A 1 3.87 8.21 -9.97
N ASN A 2 3.16 7.41 -10.75
CA ASN A 2 1.96 6.73 -10.28
C ASN A 2 2.27 5.27 -9.95
N TYR A 3 2.09 4.91 -8.70
CA TYR A 3 2.21 3.52 -8.27
C TYR A 3 0.86 2.86 -8.44
N THR A 4 0.66 2.19 -9.57
CA THR A 4 -0.63 1.63 -9.93
C THR A 4 -0.82 0.19 -9.46
N THR A 5 0.27 -0.52 -9.12
CA THR A 5 0.19 -1.88 -8.61
C THR A 5 0.73 -1.97 -7.20
N LYS A 6 0.18 -2.90 -6.43
CA LYS A 6 0.68 -3.15 -5.06
C LYS A 6 2.14 -3.60 -5.09
N LYS A 7 2.52 -4.38 -6.11
CA LYS A 7 3.89 -4.84 -6.29
C LYS A 7 4.84 -3.67 -6.44
N GLU A 8 4.52 -2.72 -7.32
CA GLU A 8 5.36 -1.55 -7.54
C GLU A 8 5.49 -0.71 -6.28
N LEU A 9 4.38 -0.47 -5.60
CA LEU A 9 4.38 0.31 -4.38
C LEU A 9 5.15 -0.39 -3.26
N ALA A 10 4.95 -1.70 -3.10
CA ALA A 10 5.66 -2.47 -2.10
C ALA A 10 7.16 -2.45 -2.32
N LEU A 11 7.61 -2.59 -3.56
CA LEU A 11 9.03 -2.52 -3.91
C LEU A 11 9.61 -1.12 -3.73
N ALA A 12 8.80 -0.09 -3.92
CA ALA A 12 9.23 1.29 -3.69
C ALA A 12 9.51 1.53 -2.20
N TYR A 13 8.71 0.94 -1.31
CA TYR A 13 8.93 1.04 0.13
C TYR A 13 10.03 0.11 0.63
N CYS A 14 10.16 -1.06 0.02
CA CYS A 14 11.11 -2.10 0.46
C CYS A 14 11.91 -2.61 -0.73
N PRO A 15 12.86 -1.81 -1.27
CA PRO A 15 13.58 -2.19 -2.48
C PRO A 15 14.64 -3.29 -2.25
N ASP A 16 15.01 -3.55 -0.99
CA ASP A 16 16.08 -4.49 -0.66
C ASP A 16 15.61 -5.94 -0.53
N ILE A 17 14.31 -6.18 -0.62
CA ILE A 17 13.74 -7.52 -0.48
C ILE A 17 12.91 -7.85 -1.71
N ASP A 18 12.60 -9.15 -1.92
CA ASP A 18 11.79 -9.53 -3.05
C ASP A 18 10.35 -9.03 -2.90
N TYR A 19 9.60 -9.05 -4.01
CA TYR A 19 8.26 -8.47 -4.00
C TYR A 19 7.30 -9.23 -3.11
N THR A 20 7.49 -10.53 -2.93
CA THR A 20 6.62 -11.33 -2.05
C THR A 20 6.73 -10.87 -0.60
N ALA A 21 7.96 -10.70 -0.13
CA ALA A 21 8.21 -10.18 1.22
C ALA A 21 7.77 -8.73 1.36
N ALA A 22 8.00 -7.91 0.32
CA ALA A 22 7.57 -6.52 0.31
C ALA A 22 6.04 -6.40 0.39
N LEU A 23 5.32 -7.24 -0.34
CA LEU A 23 3.87 -7.27 -0.28
C LEU A 23 3.36 -7.67 1.10
N LYS A 24 4.01 -8.65 1.74
CA LYS A 24 3.65 -9.04 3.10
C LYS A 24 3.81 -7.89 4.08
N LYS A 25 4.92 -7.16 3.98
CA LYS A 25 5.15 -5.98 4.83
C LYS A 25 4.11 -4.90 4.60
N LEU A 26 3.83 -4.59 3.34
CA LEU A 26 2.84 -3.58 3.00
C LEU A 26 1.46 -3.95 3.55
N ASN A 27 1.03 -5.18 3.36
CA ASN A 27 -0.24 -5.67 3.87
C ASN A 27 -0.28 -5.63 5.40
N GLN A 28 0.83 -5.94 6.04
CA GLN A 28 0.94 -5.89 7.49
C GLN A 28 0.79 -4.45 8.01
N TRP A 29 1.46 -3.50 7.38
CA TRP A 29 1.36 -2.09 7.75
C TRP A 29 -0.08 -1.59 7.63
N ILE A 30 -0.75 -1.94 6.53
CA ILE A 30 -2.14 -1.55 6.33
C ILE A 30 -3.03 -2.17 7.41
N ARG A 31 -2.83 -3.45 7.70
CA ARG A 31 -3.66 -4.19 8.65
C ARG A 31 -3.48 -3.71 10.08
N THR A 32 -2.25 -3.35 10.46
CA THR A 32 -1.96 -2.90 11.83
C THR A 32 -2.40 -1.46 12.09
N ASN A 33 -2.58 -0.67 11.04
CA ASN A 33 -3.09 0.69 11.17
C ASN A 33 -4.60 0.69 10.92
N THR A 34 -5.37 0.65 12.00
CA THR A 34 -6.83 0.52 11.90
C THR A 34 -7.47 1.72 11.22
N GLU A 35 -6.94 2.92 11.41
CA GLU A 35 -7.47 4.11 10.76
C GLU A 35 -7.23 4.06 9.26
N LEU A 36 -6.01 3.71 8.84
CA LEU A 36 -5.69 3.57 7.42
C LEU A 36 -6.55 2.48 6.77
N SER A 37 -6.68 1.34 7.44
CA SER A 37 -7.47 0.22 6.95
C SER A 37 -8.94 0.64 6.73
N ALA A 38 -9.51 1.38 7.69
CA ALA A 38 -10.88 1.87 7.58
C ALA A 38 -11.04 2.85 6.43
N ARG A 39 -10.09 3.76 6.24
CA ARG A 39 -10.14 4.74 5.15
C ARG A 39 -10.01 4.06 3.79
N LEU A 40 -9.13 3.07 3.68
CA LEU A 40 -8.98 2.31 2.44
C LEU A 40 -10.26 1.52 2.13
N ALA A 41 -10.85 0.89 3.12
CA ALA A 41 -12.09 0.15 2.94
C ALA A 41 -13.21 1.06 2.43
N ALA A 42 -13.24 2.31 2.87
CA ALA A 42 -14.23 3.28 2.41
C ALA A 42 -14.09 3.61 0.91
N THR A 43 -12.92 3.39 0.32
CA THR A 43 -12.69 3.58 -1.13
C THR A 43 -12.97 2.33 -1.94
N GLY A 44 -13.42 1.24 -1.31
CA GLY A 44 -13.65 -0.04 -1.97
C GLY A 44 -12.43 -0.95 -2.01
N TYR A 45 -11.39 -0.62 -1.26
CA TYR A 45 -10.19 -1.44 -1.20
C TYR A 45 -10.47 -2.82 -0.61
N ILE A 46 -9.92 -3.86 -1.23
CA ILE A 46 -9.94 -5.23 -0.71
C ILE A 46 -8.50 -5.76 -0.67
N ALA A 47 -8.23 -6.69 0.27
CA ALA A 47 -6.88 -7.20 0.49
C ALA A 47 -6.29 -7.94 -0.72
N THR A 48 -7.13 -8.52 -1.57
CA THR A 48 -6.71 -9.27 -2.75
C THR A 48 -6.54 -8.39 -3.99
N GLN A 49 -6.90 -7.13 -3.91
CA GLN A 49 -6.77 -6.18 -5.02
C GLN A 49 -5.30 -6.04 -5.41
N ARG A 50 -5.03 -6.04 -6.73
CA ARG A 50 -3.67 -5.98 -7.25
C ARG A 50 -3.17 -4.57 -7.51
N ARG A 51 -4.07 -3.61 -7.66
CA ARG A 51 -3.74 -2.23 -7.99
C ARG A 51 -4.37 -1.30 -6.99
N PHE A 52 -3.65 -0.21 -6.73
CA PHE A 52 -4.22 0.89 -5.98
C PHE A 52 -4.75 1.95 -6.94
N THR A 53 -5.89 2.54 -6.61
CA THR A 53 -6.35 3.74 -7.31
C THR A 53 -5.50 4.94 -6.87
N PRO A 54 -5.44 6.02 -7.67
CA PRO A 54 -4.72 7.22 -7.24
C PRO A 54 -5.18 7.75 -5.90
N GLN A 55 -6.48 7.64 -5.60
CA GLN A 55 -7.03 8.05 -4.31
C GLN A 55 -6.48 7.21 -3.18
N GLN A 56 -6.35 5.90 -3.39
CA GLN A 56 -5.80 4.99 -2.39
C GLN A 56 -4.33 5.27 -2.13
N VAL A 57 -3.55 5.55 -3.18
CA VAL A 57 -2.14 5.93 -3.04
C VAL A 57 -2.01 7.20 -2.20
N LYS A 58 -2.87 8.18 -2.44
CA LYS A 58 -2.88 9.42 -1.65
C LYS A 58 -3.20 9.17 -0.18
N LEU A 59 -4.03 8.18 0.11
CA LEU A 59 -4.34 7.82 1.49
C LEU A 59 -3.17 7.15 2.19
N LEU A 60 -2.37 6.38 1.45
CA LEU A 60 -1.22 5.68 2.03
C LEU A 60 -0.12 6.64 2.45
N SER A 61 0.10 7.70 1.69
CA SER A 61 1.21 8.63 1.90
C SER A 61 1.24 9.24 3.31
N PRO A 62 0.13 9.76 3.88
CA PRO A 62 0.15 10.32 5.23
C PRO A 62 0.48 9.31 6.33
N TYR A 63 0.23 8.03 6.11
CA TYR A 63 0.45 7.00 7.12
C TYR A 63 1.77 6.29 6.98
N LEU A 64 2.19 6.02 5.75
CA LEU A 64 3.40 5.26 5.47
C LEU A 64 4.58 6.15 5.05
N GLY A 65 4.31 7.39 4.73
CA GLY A 65 5.30 8.29 4.18
C GLY A 65 5.50 8.09 2.69
N GLU A 66 6.33 8.93 2.10
CA GLU A 66 6.68 8.81 0.69
C GLU A 66 7.71 7.70 0.53
N PRO A 67 7.62 6.87 -0.53
CA PRO A 67 8.60 5.81 -0.72
C PRO A 67 9.97 6.32 -1.17
N PHE A 68 10.03 7.54 -1.62
CA PHE A 68 11.30 8.17 -1.99
C PHE A 68 11.38 9.55 -1.36
#